data_9b8b45330138e7b354b6cb8f1dfd4e7f
#
_entry.id   9b8b45330138e7b354b6cb8f1dfd4e7f
#
_cell.length_a   1.000
_cell.length_b   1.000
_cell.length_c   1.000
_cell.angle_alpha   90.00
_cell.angle_beta   90.00
_cell.angle_gamma   90.00
#
_symmetry.space_group_name_H-M   'P 1'
#
loop_
_entity.id
_entity.type
_entity.pdbx_description
1 polymer ?
#
loop_
_entity_poly.entity_id
_entity_poly.type
_entity_poly.pdbx_seq_one_letter_code
_entity_poly.pdbx_strand_id
1 'polypeptide(L)'
;MRTLLLISLLALSFAAEVGKEDNVYVLTDDNFDDFIKEHDHVLVKFYAPWCGHCKKLAPEYSKAAVTLEKENLFLAQVDATVQNKLADKYQIQGYPTIKLFSLGSEVEYNGGREERDIVAWMRKKTGPATSVFTKEEEIEKFKQDNEVALVYFGDKAENKAAFEKVAKQNDEILFAVCNEQSLFKKYNVEPETIVLFKKFDDKRNDLTKDLTESNIEAFIKKNATPLVMSFDQKTAQLIFGNNQPGLILYRSKDDAKTAALDAIMGEVAVEVKGKLQVVATDIKEGFEARLAEFIGIKKEDLPTVRISDTRSDMKKYNMEGEITKQNVLDFVKKWEEGKLKPHLKSQEIPKEQKGDVYTLVGKAFEEVVKTSDKDVLVKFYAPWCGHCKSLAPIYEELAKKLKHNEKLVIAEMDATENEVEEVQIQGFPTIKFWPAGKKDKPIEFDGERTVDAFVAFLKQHATNKIELEEKKEEAGEKKETDL
;
A
#
# COMPACT_ATOMS: atom_id res chain seq x y z
N MET A 1 14.40 -24.22 -81.47
CA MET A 1 13.75 -24.44 -80.15
C MET A 1 14.75 -24.14 -79.06
N ARG A 2 14.64 -22.99 -78.40
CA ARG A 2 15.50 -22.60 -77.27
C ARG A 2 14.65 -22.79 -76.02
N THR A 3 15.00 -23.77 -75.17
CA THR A 3 14.36 -24.04 -73.88
C THR A 3 14.95 -23.10 -72.88
N LEU A 4 14.14 -22.16 -72.41
CA LEU A 4 14.47 -21.33 -71.24
C LEU A 4 14.21 -22.16 -69.97
N LEU A 5 15.30 -22.45 -69.21
CA LEU A 5 15.23 -22.93 -67.80
C LEU A 5 14.99 -21.74 -66.88
N LEU A 6 13.78 -21.63 -66.26
CA LEU A 6 13.51 -20.75 -65.17
C LEU A 6 14.06 -21.40 -63.89
N ILE A 7 15.16 -20.86 -63.35
CA ILE A 7 15.64 -21.19 -61.99
C ILE A 7 14.89 -20.28 -61.04
N SER A 8 13.91 -20.85 -60.32
CA SER A 8 13.29 -20.16 -59.20
C SER A 8 14.26 -20.18 -58.01
N LEU A 9 14.87 -19.02 -57.70
CA LEU A 9 15.55 -18.81 -56.42
C LEU A 9 14.51 -18.80 -55.31
N LEU A 10 14.40 -19.88 -54.55
CA LEU A 10 13.81 -19.83 -53.21
C LEU A 10 14.77 -19.06 -52.32
N ALA A 11 14.45 -17.83 -52.00
CA ALA A 11 15.08 -17.10 -50.90
C ALA A 11 14.60 -17.74 -49.59
N LEU A 12 15.40 -18.65 -49.03
CA LEU A 12 15.28 -18.99 -47.62
C LEU A 12 15.72 -17.75 -46.83
N SER A 13 14.74 -17.01 -46.28
CA SER A 13 15.02 -16.05 -45.22
C SER A 13 15.40 -16.84 -43.97
N PHE A 14 16.68 -16.91 -43.68
CA PHE A 14 17.15 -17.28 -42.33
C PHE A 14 16.67 -16.18 -41.38
N ALA A 15 15.57 -16.43 -40.67
CA ALA A 15 15.28 -15.64 -39.48
C ALA A 15 16.47 -15.79 -38.55
N ALA A 16 17.10 -14.68 -38.16
CA ALA A 16 18.20 -14.71 -37.22
C ALA A 16 17.66 -15.30 -35.91
N GLU A 17 18.30 -16.38 -35.45
CA GLU A 17 17.92 -17.05 -34.20
C GLU A 17 17.96 -16.04 -33.05
N VAL A 18 16.83 -15.84 -32.33
CA VAL A 18 16.73 -14.89 -31.23
C VAL A 18 17.59 -15.39 -30.07
N GLY A 19 18.59 -14.63 -29.68
CA GLY A 19 19.50 -14.99 -28.59
C GLY A 19 18.81 -15.05 -27.22
N LYS A 20 19.42 -15.82 -26.30
CA LYS A 20 19.00 -15.89 -24.89
C LYS A 20 20.10 -15.37 -23.96
N GLU A 21 19.68 -14.70 -22.91
CA GLU A 21 20.49 -14.41 -21.73
C GLU A 21 19.84 -15.07 -20.51
N ASP A 22 20.58 -15.87 -19.76
CA ASP A 22 20.07 -16.59 -18.58
C ASP A 22 18.75 -17.33 -18.86
N ASN A 23 18.68 -18.07 -19.97
CA ASN A 23 17.50 -18.83 -20.46
C ASN A 23 16.29 -17.97 -20.90
N VAL A 24 16.38 -16.65 -20.88
CA VAL A 24 15.33 -15.72 -21.28
C VAL A 24 15.64 -15.17 -22.67
N TYR A 25 14.68 -15.18 -23.58
CA TYR A 25 14.84 -14.64 -24.92
C TYR A 25 15.05 -13.12 -24.89
N VAL A 26 16.03 -12.62 -25.67
CA VAL A 26 16.32 -11.17 -25.74
C VAL A 26 15.65 -10.59 -26.97
N LEU A 27 14.66 -9.74 -26.75
CA LEU A 27 13.90 -9.10 -27.82
C LEU A 27 14.31 -7.64 -28.00
N THR A 28 14.29 -7.22 -29.27
CA THR A 28 14.66 -5.88 -29.73
C THR A 28 13.56 -5.28 -30.58
N ASP A 29 13.67 -3.98 -30.92
CA ASP A 29 12.75 -3.30 -31.85
C ASP A 29 12.61 -4.02 -33.21
N ASP A 30 13.62 -4.82 -33.60
CA ASP A 30 13.69 -5.47 -34.90
C ASP A 30 13.15 -6.93 -34.94
N ASN A 31 13.16 -7.64 -33.77
CA ASN A 31 12.78 -9.06 -33.72
C ASN A 31 11.51 -9.34 -32.90
N PHE A 32 11.01 -8.35 -32.18
CA PHE A 32 9.89 -8.51 -31.25
C PHE A 32 8.61 -9.00 -31.93
N ASP A 33 8.18 -8.30 -32.99
CA ASP A 33 6.89 -8.59 -33.62
C ASP A 33 6.89 -9.95 -34.28
N ASP A 34 8.02 -10.39 -34.86
CA ASP A 34 8.14 -11.71 -35.47
C ASP A 34 8.16 -12.80 -34.41
N PHE A 35 8.92 -12.61 -33.32
CA PHE A 35 8.94 -13.57 -32.21
C PHE A 35 7.57 -13.75 -31.56
N ILE A 36 6.81 -12.66 -31.32
CA ILE A 36 5.44 -12.74 -30.80
C ILE A 36 4.47 -13.42 -31.73
N LYS A 37 4.66 -13.32 -33.09
CA LYS A 37 3.82 -14.00 -34.04
C LYS A 37 4.13 -15.51 -34.19
N GLU A 38 5.37 -15.90 -33.96
CA GLU A 38 5.81 -17.29 -34.06
C GLU A 38 5.42 -18.12 -32.82
N HIS A 39 5.09 -17.46 -31.69
CA HIS A 39 4.82 -18.12 -30.41
C HIS A 39 3.46 -17.70 -29.86
N ASP A 40 2.59 -18.69 -29.60
CA ASP A 40 1.24 -18.44 -29.08
C ASP A 40 1.20 -17.70 -27.75
N HIS A 41 2.20 -17.93 -26.88
CA HIS A 41 2.24 -17.41 -25.52
C HIS A 41 3.67 -16.98 -25.14
N VAL A 42 3.88 -15.68 -24.99
CA VAL A 42 5.16 -15.09 -24.58
C VAL A 42 4.97 -14.10 -23.44
N LEU A 43 5.60 -14.36 -22.31
CA LEU A 43 5.67 -13.39 -21.20
C LEU A 43 6.90 -12.52 -21.40
N VAL A 44 6.73 -11.22 -21.56
CA VAL A 44 7.81 -10.27 -21.83
C VAL A 44 8.03 -9.34 -20.62
N LYS A 45 9.26 -9.32 -20.12
CA LYS A 45 9.72 -8.40 -19.07
C LYS A 45 10.41 -7.20 -19.73
N PHE A 46 9.83 -6.02 -19.60
CA PHE A 46 10.44 -4.73 -19.94
C PHE A 46 11.24 -4.24 -18.70
N TYR A 47 12.54 -4.03 -18.86
CA TYR A 47 13.42 -3.74 -17.76
C TYR A 47 14.41 -2.61 -18.04
N ALA A 48 15.09 -2.15 -16.99
CA ALA A 48 16.27 -1.30 -17.07
C ALA A 48 17.46 -1.96 -16.34
N PRO A 49 18.68 -1.96 -16.91
CA PRO A 49 19.85 -2.61 -16.31
C PRO A 49 20.24 -2.09 -14.92
N TRP A 50 19.95 -0.83 -14.64
CA TRP A 50 20.22 -0.19 -13.35
C TRP A 50 19.11 -0.40 -12.31
N CYS A 51 17.95 -0.96 -12.68
CA CYS A 51 16.80 -1.14 -11.80
C CYS A 51 17.02 -2.26 -10.76
N GLY A 52 17.02 -1.92 -9.47
CA GLY A 52 17.19 -2.88 -8.38
C GLY A 52 16.10 -3.94 -8.29
N HIS A 53 14.84 -3.59 -8.60
CA HIS A 53 13.74 -4.55 -8.64
C HIS A 53 13.86 -5.54 -9.80
N CYS A 54 14.37 -5.08 -10.95
CA CYS A 54 14.65 -5.94 -12.10
C CYS A 54 15.74 -6.95 -11.81
N LYS A 55 16.82 -6.52 -11.13
CA LYS A 55 17.92 -7.40 -10.71
C LYS A 55 17.47 -8.49 -9.73
N LYS A 56 16.55 -8.17 -8.81
CA LYS A 56 15.97 -9.15 -7.88
C LYS A 56 15.06 -10.15 -8.57
N LEU A 57 14.33 -9.73 -9.60
CA LEU A 57 13.43 -10.59 -10.37
C LEU A 57 14.19 -11.53 -11.33
N ALA A 58 15.33 -11.10 -11.88
CA ALA A 58 16.04 -11.81 -12.95
C ALA A 58 16.31 -13.31 -12.64
N PRO A 59 16.83 -13.71 -11.48
CA PRO A 59 17.07 -15.13 -11.19
C PRO A 59 15.78 -15.97 -11.13
N GLU A 60 14.70 -15.42 -10.60
CA GLU A 60 13.41 -16.12 -10.52
C GLU A 60 12.75 -16.22 -11.90
N TYR A 61 12.87 -15.18 -12.71
CA TYR A 61 12.38 -15.14 -14.09
C TYR A 61 13.11 -16.15 -14.98
N SER A 62 14.44 -16.29 -14.80
CA SER A 62 15.26 -17.29 -15.48
C SER A 62 14.84 -18.74 -15.13
N LYS A 63 14.64 -19.05 -13.84
CA LYS A 63 14.16 -20.38 -13.41
C LYS A 63 12.77 -20.69 -13.99
N ALA A 64 11.87 -19.72 -13.98
CA ALA A 64 10.54 -19.86 -14.58
C ALA A 64 10.62 -20.11 -16.09
N ALA A 65 11.56 -19.45 -16.80
CA ALA A 65 11.78 -19.67 -18.22
C ALA A 65 12.16 -21.12 -18.53
N VAL A 66 13.08 -21.71 -17.77
CA VAL A 66 13.50 -23.12 -17.94
C VAL A 66 12.32 -24.09 -17.71
N THR A 67 11.46 -23.77 -16.73
CA THR A 67 10.30 -24.63 -16.41
C THR A 67 9.25 -24.54 -17.50
N LEU A 68 8.90 -23.33 -17.96
CA LEU A 68 7.80 -23.05 -18.85
C LEU A 68 8.11 -23.38 -20.35
N GLU A 69 9.36 -23.27 -20.74
CA GLU A 69 9.77 -23.59 -22.12
C GLU A 69 9.45 -25.04 -22.51
N LYS A 70 9.52 -25.97 -21.56
CA LYS A 70 9.14 -27.37 -21.77
C LYS A 70 7.65 -27.56 -22.08
N GLU A 71 6.85 -26.55 -21.80
CA GLU A 71 5.41 -26.50 -22.00
C GLU A 71 5.01 -25.61 -23.19
N ASN A 72 5.99 -25.19 -24.02
CA ASN A 72 5.82 -24.21 -25.11
C ASN A 72 5.30 -22.84 -24.63
N LEU A 73 5.67 -22.47 -23.41
CA LEU A 73 5.40 -21.16 -22.85
C LEU A 73 6.73 -20.40 -22.72
N PHE A 74 6.84 -19.28 -23.40
CA PHE A 74 8.13 -18.61 -23.57
C PHE A 74 8.25 -17.37 -22.70
N LEU A 75 9.44 -17.16 -22.12
CA LEU A 75 9.79 -15.95 -21.39
C LEU A 75 10.83 -15.14 -22.15
N ALA A 76 10.55 -13.86 -22.32
CA ALA A 76 11.43 -12.93 -23.01
C ALA A 76 11.68 -11.66 -22.18
N GLN A 77 12.71 -10.90 -22.56
CA GLN A 77 13.06 -9.62 -21.96
C GLN A 77 13.42 -8.58 -23.01
N VAL A 78 13.09 -7.33 -22.70
CA VAL A 78 13.38 -6.13 -23.49
C VAL A 78 14.07 -5.11 -22.61
N ASP A 79 15.27 -4.67 -22.96
CA ASP A 79 15.88 -3.50 -22.34
C ASP A 79 15.19 -2.24 -22.86
N ALA A 80 14.21 -1.75 -22.11
CA ALA A 80 13.40 -0.61 -22.51
C ALA A 80 14.14 0.74 -22.40
N THR A 81 15.41 0.74 -21.96
CA THR A 81 16.25 1.95 -21.98
C THR A 81 16.91 2.17 -23.35
N VAL A 82 16.96 1.15 -24.18
CA VAL A 82 17.56 1.21 -25.52
C VAL A 82 16.55 0.84 -26.63
N GLN A 83 15.52 0.04 -26.33
CA GLN A 83 14.45 -0.33 -27.26
C GLN A 83 13.28 0.65 -27.15
N ASN A 84 13.51 1.91 -27.54
CA ASN A 84 12.58 3.00 -27.32
C ASN A 84 11.24 2.84 -28.04
N LYS A 85 11.23 2.23 -29.26
CA LYS A 85 9.99 2.00 -30.01
C LYS A 85 9.05 1.05 -29.28
N LEU A 86 9.60 -0.01 -28.68
CA LEU A 86 8.82 -0.95 -27.87
C LEU A 86 8.36 -0.30 -26.55
N ALA A 87 9.23 0.47 -25.89
CA ALA A 87 8.88 1.18 -24.68
C ALA A 87 7.69 2.14 -24.90
N ASP A 88 7.70 2.90 -26.00
CA ASP A 88 6.62 3.84 -26.36
C ASP A 88 5.36 3.08 -26.80
N LYS A 89 5.50 2.04 -27.67
CA LYS A 89 4.39 1.22 -28.17
C LYS A 89 3.57 0.61 -27.05
N TYR A 90 4.26 0.10 -26.01
CA TYR A 90 3.63 -0.56 -24.87
C TYR A 90 3.48 0.32 -23.63
N GLN A 91 3.72 1.63 -23.76
CA GLN A 91 3.53 2.65 -22.70
C GLN A 91 4.23 2.31 -21.38
N ILE A 92 5.52 1.92 -21.46
CA ILE A 92 6.28 1.50 -20.29
C ILE A 92 6.64 2.71 -19.44
N GLN A 93 5.98 2.86 -18.27
CA GLN A 93 6.17 3.98 -17.35
C GLN A 93 7.07 3.65 -16.16
N GLY A 94 7.41 2.38 -15.96
CA GLY A 94 8.22 1.94 -14.82
C GLY A 94 8.85 0.56 -15.02
N TYR A 95 9.77 0.18 -14.14
CA TYR A 95 10.52 -1.06 -14.26
C TYR A 95 10.48 -1.90 -12.98
N PRO A 96 10.33 -3.25 -13.08
CA PRO A 96 9.96 -3.96 -14.31
C PRO A 96 8.46 -3.83 -14.62
N THR A 97 8.11 -3.68 -15.88
CA THR A 97 6.75 -3.94 -16.40
C THR A 97 6.77 -5.29 -17.11
N ILE A 98 5.77 -6.14 -16.86
CA ILE A 98 5.70 -7.48 -17.41
C ILE A 98 4.35 -7.65 -18.09
N LYS A 99 4.36 -8.14 -19.35
CA LYS A 99 3.16 -8.32 -20.15
C LYS A 99 3.16 -9.69 -20.82
N LEU A 100 2.02 -10.37 -20.81
CA LEU A 100 1.79 -11.60 -21.58
C LEU A 100 1.20 -11.23 -22.95
N PHE A 101 1.84 -11.71 -23.98
CA PHE A 101 1.33 -11.73 -25.36
C PHE A 101 0.81 -13.13 -25.63
N SER A 102 -0.49 -13.24 -25.84
CA SER A 102 -1.17 -14.52 -25.98
C SER A 102 -2.20 -14.47 -27.11
N LEU A 103 -1.98 -15.26 -28.18
CA LEU A 103 -2.90 -15.38 -29.31
C LEU A 103 -3.39 -14.01 -29.85
N GLY A 104 -2.47 -13.04 -29.96
CA GLY A 104 -2.75 -11.68 -30.44
C GLY A 104 -3.36 -10.74 -29.41
N SER A 105 -3.55 -11.17 -28.15
CA SER A 105 -4.00 -10.34 -27.03
C SER A 105 -2.84 -9.96 -26.13
N GLU A 106 -2.92 -8.80 -25.49
CA GLU A 106 -1.96 -8.30 -24.50
C GLU A 106 -2.61 -8.26 -23.13
N VAL A 107 -1.95 -8.82 -22.12
CA VAL A 107 -2.43 -8.85 -20.73
C VAL A 107 -1.30 -8.44 -19.79
N GLU A 108 -1.54 -7.50 -18.89
CA GLU A 108 -0.55 -7.11 -17.89
C GLU A 108 -0.39 -8.19 -16.82
N TYR A 109 0.87 -8.47 -16.45
CA TYR A 109 1.21 -9.42 -15.41
C TYR A 109 1.06 -8.78 -14.03
N ASN A 110 0.17 -9.34 -13.23
CA ASN A 110 -0.11 -8.90 -11.87
C ASN A 110 0.19 -9.97 -10.79
N GLY A 111 0.93 -11.02 -11.16
CA GLY A 111 1.33 -12.11 -10.26
C GLY A 111 2.50 -11.77 -9.34
N GLY A 112 2.88 -12.75 -8.49
CA GLY A 112 4.05 -12.67 -7.63
C GLY A 112 5.37 -12.69 -8.40
N ARG A 113 6.50 -12.48 -7.72
CA ARG A 113 7.82 -12.33 -8.36
C ARG A 113 8.74 -13.53 -8.15
N GLU A 114 8.27 -14.59 -7.53
CA GLU A 114 9.01 -15.85 -7.38
C GLU A 114 8.72 -16.79 -8.56
N GLU A 115 9.65 -17.71 -8.86
CA GLU A 115 9.51 -18.70 -9.92
C GLU A 115 8.12 -19.37 -9.91
N ARG A 116 7.73 -19.90 -8.74
CA ARG A 116 6.45 -20.60 -8.58
C ARG A 116 5.23 -19.76 -8.96
N ASP A 117 5.28 -18.47 -8.65
CA ASP A 117 4.17 -17.55 -8.91
C ASP A 117 4.05 -17.26 -10.41
N ILE A 118 5.20 -17.05 -11.07
CA ILE A 118 5.28 -16.83 -12.53
C ILE A 118 4.80 -18.06 -13.29
N VAL A 119 5.25 -19.25 -12.89
CA VAL A 119 4.85 -20.51 -13.51
C VAL A 119 3.36 -20.77 -13.32
N ALA A 120 2.84 -20.60 -12.11
CA ALA A 120 1.42 -20.79 -11.82
C ALA A 120 0.54 -19.80 -12.62
N TRP A 121 0.95 -18.53 -12.70
CA TRP A 121 0.24 -17.50 -13.42
C TRP A 121 0.21 -17.78 -14.93
N MET A 122 1.35 -18.14 -15.52
CA MET A 122 1.46 -18.49 -16.95
C MET A 122 0.58 -19.68 -17.29
N ARG A 123 0.66 -20.78 -16.54
CA ARG A 123 -0.18 -21.96 -16.73
C ARG A 123 -1.66 -21.64 -16.63
N LYS A 124 -2.03 -20.76 -15.72
CA LYS A 124 -3.41 -20.32 -15.55
C LYS A 124 -3.91 -19.48 -16.73
N LYS A 125 -3.09 -18.57 -17.23
CA LYS A 125 -3.48 -17.68 -18.34
C LYS A 125 -3.47 -18.34 -19.71
N THR A 126 -2.67 -19.36 -19.91
CA THR A 126 -2.49 -20.05 -21.19
C THR A 126 -3.17 -21.43 -21.25
N GLY A 127 -3.48 -22.00 -20.09
CA GLY A 127 -4.16 -23.28 -19.95
C GLY A 127 -5.68 -23.16 -19.90
N PRO A 128 -6.37 -24.31 -19.72
CA PRO A 128 -7.80 -24.30 -19.46
C PRO A 128 -8.07 -23.57 -18.14
N ALA A 129 -9.14 -22.76 -18.12
CA ALA A 129 -9.51 -21.96 -16.96
C ALA A 129 -9.82 -22.82 -15.71
N THR A 130 -10.16 -24.08 -15.91
CA THR A 130 -10.55 -25.03 -14.87
C THR A 130 -9.83 -26.36 -15.06
N SER A 131 -9.40 -26.99 -13.96
CA SER A 131 -8.99 -28.39 -13.95
C SER A 131 -10.22 -29.30 -13.99
N VAL A 132 -10.11 -30.49 -14.59
CA VAL A 132 -11.20 -31.48 -14.57
C VAL A 132 -10.77 -32.60 -13.64
N PHE A 133 -11.57 -32.89 -12.60
CA PHE A 133 -11.32 -33.92 -11.61
C PHE A 133 -12.32 -35.07 -11.75
N THR A 134 -11.80 -36.27 -11.74
CA THR A 134 -12.57 -37.52 -11.81
C THR A 134 -12.33 -38.42 -10.62
N LYS A 135 -11.35 -38.08 -9.74
CA LYS A 135 -10.98 -38.85 -8.58
C LYS A 135 -10.94 -37.97 -7.32
N GLU A 136 -11.21 -38.63 -6.19
CA GLU A 136 -11.17 -37.96 -4.90
C GLU A 136 -9.78 -37.41 -4.56
N GLU A 137 -8.72 -38.19 -4.84
CA GLU A 137 -7.36 -37.79 -4.53
C GLU A 137 -6.98 -36.47 -5.21
N GLU A 138 -7.53 -36.18 -6.40
CA GLU A 138 -7.31 -34.92 -7.12
C GLU A 138 -7.94 -33.74 -6.37
N ILE A 139 -9.19 -33.90 -5.89
CA ILE A 139 -9.88 -32.86 -5.11
C ILE A 139 -9.20 -32.65 -3.75
N GLU A 140 -8.83 -33.73 -3.04
CA GLU A 140 -8.17 -33.60 -1.74
C GLU A 140 -6.80 -32.93 -1.88
N LYS A 141 -6.01 -33.30 -2.88
CA LYS A 141 -4.76 -32.63 -3.18
C LYS A 141 -4.97 -31.17 -3.52
N PHE A 142 -5.97 -30.85 -4.34
CA PHE A 142 -6.32 -29.48 -4.73
C PHE A 142 -6.68 -28.62 -3.51
N LYS A 143 -7.44 -29.15 -2.56
CA LYS A 143 -7.75 -28.50 -1.27
C LYS A 143 -6.51 -28.35 -0.39
N GLN A 144 -5.62 -29.35 -0.38
CA GLN A 144 -4.41 -29.33 0.43
C GLN A 144 -3.39 -28.32 -0.09
N ASP A 145 -3.24 -28.21 -1.41
CA ASP A 145 -2.23 -27.36 -2.03
C ASP A 145 -2.64 -25.88 -2.07
N ASN A 146 -3.94 -25.56 -1.92
CA ASN A 146 -4.46 -24.21 -2.07
C ASN A 146 -5.10 -23.68 -0.78
N GLU A 147 -4.91 -22.38 -0.51
CA GLU A 147 -5.56 -21.69 0.61
C GLU A 147 -7.07 -21.55 0.38
N VAL A 148 -7.46 -21.27 -0.86
CA VAL A 148 -8.82 -21.23 -1.36
C VAL A 148 -8.89 -21.99 -2.68
N ALA A 149 -9.88 -22.89 -2.82
CA ALA A 149 -10.10 -23.69 -4.02
C ALA A 149 -11.60 -23.77 -4.33
N LEU A 150 -12.00 -23.53 -5.58
CA LEU A 150 -13.39 -23.66 -6.03
C LEU A 150 -13.55 -24.92 -6.89
N VAL A 151 -14.57 -25.70 -6.55
CA VAL A 151 -14.95 -26.88 -7.35
C VAL A 151 -16.43 -26.78 -7.73
N TYR A 152 -16.70 -26.79 -9.02
CA TYR A 152 -18.05 -26.93 -9.53
C TYR A 152 -18.40 -28.41 -9.72
N PHE A 153 -19.40 -28.87 -9.02
CA PHE A 153 -19.96 -30.21 -9.12
C PHE A 153 -21.18 -30.19 -10.01
N GLY A 154 -20.99 -30.52 -11.29
CA GLY A 154 -22.05 -30.43 -12.29
C GLY A 154 -21.52 -30.54 -13.70
N ASP A 155 -22.43 -30.57 -14.68
CA ASP A 155 -22.13 -30.65 -16.11
C ASP A 155 -23.06 -29.79 -16.99
N LYS A 156 -23.98 -29.04 -16.39
CA LYS A 156 -24.89 -28.16 -17.14
C LYS A 156 -24.08 -27.09 -17.88
N ALA A 157 -24.15 -27.10 -19.20
CA ALA A 157 -23.30 -26.28 -20.09
C ALA A 157 -23.35 -24.78 -19.75
N GLU A 158 -24.52 -24.22 -19.41
CA GLU A 158 -24.70 -22.83 -19.04
C GLU A 158 -23.94 -22.47 -17.76
N ASN A 159 -24.10 -23.27 -16.70
CA ASN A 159 -23.46 -23.06 -15.40
C ASN A 159 -21.95 -23.23 -15.49
N LYS A 160 -21.51 -24.25 -16.23
CA LYS A 160 -20.08 -24.49 -16.52
C LYS A 160 -19.45 -23.32 -17.26
N ALA A 161 -20.11 -22.79 -18.29
CA ALA A 161 -19.62 -21.65 -19.06
C ALA A 161 -19.49 -20.38 -18.17
N ALA A 162 -20.47 -20.10 -17.30
CA ALA A 162 -20.39 -19.00 -16.35
C ALA A 162 -19.23 -19.18 -15.35
N PHE A 163 -19.06 -20.38 -14.82
CA PHE A 163 -17.98 -20.72 -13.89
C PHE A 163 -16.59 -20.57 -14.54
N GLU A 164 -16.42 -21.10 -15.76
CA GLU A 164 -15.17 -20.99 -16.53
C GLU A 164 -14.83 -19.54 -16.90
N LYS A 165 -15.84 -18.72 -17.17
CA LYS A 165 -15.63 -17.29 -17.46
C LYS A 165 -15.13 -16.55 -16.24
N VAL A 166 -15.71 -16.77 -15.05
CA VAL A 166 -15.22 -16.22 -13.80
C VAL A 166 -13.82 -16.74 -13.47
N ALA A 167 -13.55 -18.02 -13.75
CA ALA A 167 -12.22 -18.61 -13.57
C ALA A 167 -11.14 -17.91 -14.40
N LYS A 168 -11.43 -17.55 -15.66
CA LYS A 168 -10.51 -16.81 -16.53
C LYS A 168 -10.19 -15.40 -16.03
N GLN A 169 -11.16 -14.75 -15.35
CA GLN A 169 -11.03 -13.39 -14.86
C GLN A 169 -10.39 -13.32 -13.46
N ASN A 170 -10.35 -14.45 -12.74
CA ASN A 170 -9.84 -14.51 -11.37
C ASN A 170 -8.41 -15.04 -11.34
N ASP A 171 -7.43 -14.22 -11.00
CA ASP A 171 -6.01 -14.59 -11.00
C ASP A 171 -5.52 -15.21 -9.68
N GLU A 172 -6.27 -15.06 -8.58
CA GLU A 172 -5.82 -15.43 -7.25
C GLU A 172 -6.27 -16.84 -6.82
N ILE A 173 -7.38 -17.33 -7.37
CA ILE A 173 -8.01 -18.58 -6.93
C ILE A 173 -7.96 -19.60 -8.05
N LEU A 174 -7.79 -20.87 -7.71
CA LEU A 174 -7.85 -21.98 -8.65
C LEU A 174 -9.24 -22.59 -8.70
N PHE A 175 -9.63 -23.02 -9.90
CA PHE A 175 -10.96 -23.53 -10.23
C PHE A 175 -10.88 -24.92 -10.81
N ALA A 176 -11.81 -25.80 -10.42
CA ALA A 176 -11.94 -27.14 -10.97
C ALA A 176 -13.39 -27.50 -11.23
N VAL A 177 -13.61 -28.44 -12.14
CA VAL A 177 -14.91 -29.01 -12.47
C VAL A 177 -14.88 -30.51 -12.16
N CYS A 178 -15.93 -31.00 -11.54
CA CYS A 178 -16.15 -32.43 -11.29
C CYS A 178 -17.56 -32.81 -11.73
N ASN A 179 -17.69 -33.81 -12.60
CA ASN A 179 -18.97 -34.37 -13.06
C ASN A 179 -19.21 -35.82 -12.60
N GLU A 180 -18.34 -36.35 -11.71
CA GLU A 180 -18.45 -37.72 -11.21
C GLU A 180 -19.50 -37.83 -10.10
N GLN A 181 -20.65 -38.42 -10.37
CA GLN A 181 -21.76 -38.53 -9.43
C GLN A 181 -21.39 -39.25 -8.10
N SER A 182 -20.43 -40.19 -8.13
CA SER A 182 -19.92 -40.87 -6.93
C SER A 182 -19.27 -39.86 -5.96
N LEU A 183 -18.60 -38.83 -6.48
CA LEU A 183 -17.98 -37.79 -5.69
C LEU A 183 -19.00 -36.79 -5.14
N PHE A 184 -20.12 -36.55 -5.83
CA PHE A 184 -21.20 -35.68 -5.30
C PHE A 184 -21.71 -36.19 -3.96
N LYS A 185 -22.00 -37.50 -3.88
CA LYS A 185 -22.42 -38.14 -2.62
C LYS A 185 -21.37 -38.06 -1.52
N LYS A 186 -20.08 -38.25 -1.89
CA LYS A 186 -18.98 -38.19 -0.94
C LYS A 186 -18.78 -36.81 -0.34
N TYR A 187 -18.87 -35.77 -1.17
CA TYR A 187 -18.79 -34.38 -0.73
C TYR A 187 -20.11 -33.81 -0.21
N ASN A 188 -21.18 -34.61 -0.18
CA ASN A 188 -22.53 -34.24 0.23
C ASN A 188 -22.99 -32.96 -0.50
N VAL A 189 -22.94 -33.03 -1.84
CA VAL A 189 -23.39 -31.93 -2.73
C VAL A 189 -24.47 -32.44 -3.67
N GLU A 190 -25.44 -31.60 -3.93
CA GLU A 190 -26.39 -31.82 -5.02
C GLU A 190 -25.73 -31.43 -6.37
N PRO A 191 -26.20 -31.97 -7.50
CA PRO A 191 -25.75 -31.53 -8.81
C PRO A 191 -25.93 -30.01 -8.98
N GLU A 192 -25.05 -29.38 -9.76
CA GLU A 192 -25.04 -27.95 -10.02
C GLU A 192 -24.73 -27.11 -8.76
N THR A 193 -23.76 -27.57 -7.98
CA THR A 193 -23.26 -26.87 -6.79
C THR A 193 -21.82 -26.41 -6.99
N ILE A 194 -21.52 -25.17 -6.66
CA ILE A 194 -20.14 -24.66 -6.52
C ILE A 194 -19.76 -24.72 -5.05
N VAL A 195 -18.68 -25.42 -4.75
CA VAL A 195 -18.12 -25.51 -3.40
C VAL A 195 -16.83 -24.72 -3.34
N LEU A 196 -16.76 -23.76 -2.41
CA LEU A 196 -15.54 -23.07 -2.04
C LEU A 196 -14.95 -23.75 -0.81
N PHE A 197 -13.81 -24.41 -1.00
CA PHE A 197 -12.98 -24.95 0.06
C PHE A 197 -11.94 -23.93 0.47
N LYS A 198 -11.69 -23.78 1.77
CA LYS A 198 -10.71 -22.84 2.32
C LYS A 198 -10.08 -23.36 3.61
N LYS A 199 -8.86 -22.92 3.93
CA LYS A 199 -8.13 -23.38 5.12
C LYS A 199 -8.48 -22.62 6.41
N PHE A 200 -9.31 -21.59 6.30
CA PHE A 200 -9.70 -20.69 7.39
C PHE A 200 -11.21 -20.71 7.65
N ASP A 201 -11.65 -20.06 8.71
CA ASP A 201 -13.03 -19.88 9.14
C ASP A 201 -13.84 -21.20 9.14
N ASP A 202 -14.98 -21.21 8.45
CA ASP A 202 -15.90 -22.34 8.33
C ASP A 202 -15.42 -23.46 7.35
N LYS A 203 -14.22 -23.33 6.78
CA LYS A 203 -13.57 -24.30 5.89
C LYS A 203 -14.28 -24.57 4.57
N ARG A 204 -15.58 -24.35 4.46
CA ARG A 204 -16.39 -24.62 3.29
C ARG A 204 -17.59 -23.70 3.20
N ASN A 205 -17.92 -23.27 1.99
CA ASN A 205 -19.19 -22.62 1.64
C ASN A 205 -19.69 -23.20 0.32
N ASP A 206 -21.02 -23.26 0.17
CA ASP A 206 -21.69 -23.82 -1.00
C ASP A 206 -22.59 -22.78 -1.66
N LEU A 207 -22.54 -22.71 -3.00
CA LEU A 207 -23.45 -21.95 -3.84
C LEU A 207 -24.27 -22.94 -4.68
N THR A 208 -25.57 -23.05 -4.39
CA THR A 208 -26.47 -24.09 -4.92
C THR A 208 -27.54 -23.56 -5.88
N LYS A 209 -27.63 -22.26 -6.08
CA LYS A 209 -28.68 -21.64 -6.90
C LYS A 209 -28.12 -20.45 -7.68
N ASP A 210 -28.75 -20.19 -8.83
CA ASP A 210 -28.47 -19.02 -9.65
C ASP A 210 -26.99 -18.83 -9.95
N LEU A 211 -26.37 -19.87 -10.58
CA LEU A 211 -24.94 -19.91 -10.90
C LEU A 211 -24.58 -18.96 -12.05
N THR A 212 -24.97 -17.70 -11.96
CA THR A 212 -24.59 -16.65 -12.90
C THR A 212 -23.19 -16.11 -12.56
N GLU A 213 -22.50 -15.52 -13.54
CA GLU A 213 -21.19 -14.86 -13.33
C GLU A 213 -21.20 -13.93 -12.12
N SER A 214 -22.18 -13.02 -12.06
CA SER A 214 -22.28 -12.03 -10.98
C SER A 214 -22.48 -12.68 -9.60
N ASN A 215 -23.25 -13.76 -9.50
CA ASN A 215 -23.48 -14.45 -8.23
C ASN A 215 -22.25 -15.27 -7.80
N ILE A 216 -21.51 -15.86 -8.75
CA ILE A 216 -20.26 -16.57 -8.48
C ILE A 216 -19.20 -15.57 -7.99
N GLU A 217 -19.06 -14.42 -8.63
CA GLU A 217 -18.14 -13.36 -8.19
C GLU A 217 -18.51 -12.84 -6.79
N ALA A 218 -19.78 -12.56 -6.55
CA ALA A 218 -20.27 -12.13 -5.23
C ALA A 218 -20.02 -13.20 -4.15
N PHE A 219 -20.22 -14.49 -4.47
CA PHE A 219 -19.94 -15.61 -3.60
C PHE A 219 -18.46 -15.72 -3.24
N ILE A 220 -17.56 -15.58 -4.23
CA ILE A 220 -16.11 -15.55 -4.04
C ILE A 220 -15.72 -14.37 -3.15
N LYS A 221 -16.14 -13.16 -3.51
CA LYS A 221 -15.86 -11.94 -2.74
C LYS A 221 -16.30 -12.04 -1.28
N LYS A 222 -17.42 -12.68 -1.03
CA LYS A 222 -17.96 -12.86 0.33
C LYS A 222 -17.19 -13.89 1.15
N ASN A 223 -16.64 -14.96 0.54
CA ASN A 223 -16.20 -16.16 1.26
C ASN A 223 -14.71 -16.50 1.08
N ALA A 224 -14.04 -15.96 0.07
CA ALA A 224 -12.65 -16.31 -0.25
C ALA A 224 -11.59 -15.56 0.58
N THR A 225 -11.99 -14.58 1.38
CA THR A 225 -11.09 -13.83 2.26
C THR A 225 -11.36 -14.23 3.72
N PRO A 226 -10.33 -14.47 4.54
CA PRO A 226 -10.50 -14.73 5.97
C PRO A 226 -11.27 -13.60 6.67
N LEU A 227 -12.10 -13.96 7.66
CA LEU A 227 -12.81 -12.98 8.49
C LEU A 227 -11.82 -12.10 9.27
N VAL A 228 -10.74 -12.70 9.77
CA VAL A 228 -9.62 -11.99 10.39
C VAL A 228 -8.37 -12.22 9.56
N MET A 229 -7.84 -11.16 8.97
CA MET A 229 -6.65 -11.21 8.12
C MET A 229 -5.37 -10.93 8.92
N SER A 230 -4.25 -11.49 8.47
CA SER A 230 -2.92 -11.01 8.88
C SER A 230 -2.58 -9.73 8.11
N PHE A 231 -1.73 -8.87 8.69
CA PHE A 231 -1.28 -7.66 8.00
C PHE A 231 -0.09 -7.97 7.09
N ASP A 232 -0.32 -7.90 5.80
CA ASP A 232 0.66 -8.09 4.73
C ASP A 232 0.48 -7.03 3.63
N GLN A 233 1.19 -7.18 2.53
CA GLN A 233 1.09 -6.26 1.39
C GLN A 233 -0.33 -6.21 0.81
N LYS A 234 -1.02 -7.35 0.73
CA LYS A 234 -2.39 -7.45 0.19
C LYS A 234 -3.38 -6.73 1.10
N THR A 235 -3.30 -6.99 2.41
CA THR A 235 -4.15 -6.33 3.42
C THR A 235 -3.88 -4.82 3.48
N ALA A 236 -2.61 -4.41 3.37
CA ALA A 236 -2.24 -3.00 3.26
C ALA A 236 -2.89 -2.34 2.04
N GLN A 237 -2.88 -3.01 0.88
CA GLN A 237 -3.54 -2.51 -0.33
C GLN A 237 -5.06 -2.39 -0.16
N LEU A 238 -5.71 -3.36 0.50
CA LEU A 238 -7.15 -3.30 0.79
C LEU A 238 -7.51 -2.09 1.64
N ILE A 239 -6.79 -1.87 2.74
CA ILE A 239 -7.10 -0.79 3.70
C ILE A 239 -6.66 0.56 3.12
N PHE A 240 -5.40 0.69 2.70
CA PHE A 240 -4.81 1.98 2.35
C PHE A 240 -4.90 2.32 0.86
N GLY A 241 -4.85 1.31 -0.03
CA GLY A 241 -4.96 1.51 -1.48
C GLY A 241 -6.39 1.58 -1.98
N ASN A 242 -7.29 0.75 -1.42
CA ASN A 242 -8.69 0.68 -1.84
C ASN A 242 -9.64 1.45 -0.91
N ASN A 243 -9.11 2.23 0.02
CA ASN A 243 -9.85 3.07 0.97
C ASN A 243 -10.93 2.31 1.75
N GLN A 244 -10.62 1.07 2.18
CA GLN A 244 -11.52 0.29 3.01
C GLN A 244 -11.13 0.41 4.48
N PRO A 245 -12.02 0.88 5.37
CA PRO A 245 -11.66 1.06 6.77
C PRO A 245 -11.33 -0.27 7.44
N GLY A 246 -10.27 -0.27 8.27
CA GLY A 246 -9.76 -1.45 8.97
C GLY A 246 -9.96 -1.38 10.47
N LEU A 247 -10.45 -2.47 11.08
CA LEU A 247 -10.44 -2.71 12.52
C LEU A 247 -9.24 -3.61 12.83
N ILE A 248 -8.23 -3.08 13.50
CA ILE A 248 -6.92 -3.73 13.64
C ILE A 248 -6.62 -4.01 15.10
N LEU A 249 -6.44 -5.29 15.43
CA LEU A 249 -5.89 -5.76 16.69
C LEU A 249 -4.36 -5.80 16.58
N TYR A 250 -3.68 -5.02 17.39
CA TYR A 250 -2.23 -5.11 17.58
C TYR A 250 -1.95 -5.92 18.86
N ARG A 251 -1.20 -6.98 18.71
CA ARG A 251 -0.87 -7.89 19.83
C ARG A 251 0.49 -8.54 19.59
N SER A 252 1.11 -9.06 20.64
CA SER A 252 2.33 -9.86 20.50
C SER A 252 1.96 -11.31 20.27
N LYS A 253 2.49 -11.94 19.20
CA LYS A 253 2.29 -13.37 18.92
C LYS A 253 2.84 -14.28 20.02
N ASP A 254 3.74 -13.79 20.86
CA ASP A 254 4.34 -14.55 21.97
C ASP A 254 3.53 -14.41 23.29
N ASP A 255 2.48 -13.60 23.31
CA ASP A 255 1.65 -13.44 24.50
C ASP A 255 0.67 -14.62 24.63
N ALA A 256 0.58 -15.18 25.84
CA ALA A 256 -0.34 -16.30 26.13
C ALA A 256 -1.83 -15.94 25.88
N LYS A 257 -2.18 -14.66 25.90
CA LYS A 257 -3.55 -14.16 25.64
C LYS A 257 -3.88 -14.08 24.15
N THR A 258 -2.92 -14.22 23.26
CA THR A 258 -3.11 -14.02 21.81
C THR A 258 -4.24 -14.85 21.23
N ALA A 259 -4.31 -16.14 21.56
CA ALA A 259 -5.36 -17.02 21.07
C ALA A 259 -6.78 -16.57 21.49
N ALA A 260 -6.91 -16.07 22.71
CA ALA A 260 -8.19 -15.55 23.21
C ALA A 260 -8.58 -14.23 22.52
N LEU A 261 -7.61 -13.35 22.26
CA LEU A 261 -7.82 -12.10 21.54
C LEU A 261 -8.18 -12.36 20.08
N ASP A 262 -7.51 -13.27 19.41
CA ASP A 262 -7.81 -13.66 18.04
C ASP A 262 -9.22 -14.30 17.93
N ALA A 263 -9.65 -15.08 18.92
CA ALA A 263 -11.00 -15.63 18.98
C ALA A 263 -12.06 -14.53 19.14
N ILE A 264 -11.83 -13.53 20.02
CA ILE A 264 -12.71 -12.36 20.17
C ILE A 264 -12.84 -11.63 18.82
N MET A 265 -11.71 -11.36 18.14
CA MET A 265 -11.74 -10.69 16.84
C MET A 265 -12.45 -11.52 15.77
N GLY A 266 -12.36 -12.84 15.81
CA GLY A 266 -13.13 -13.75 14.95
C GLY A 266 -14.63 -13.58 15.11
N GLU A 267 -15.11 -13.53 16.37
CA GLU A 267 -16.53 -13.29 16.65
C GLU A 267 -16.99 -11.88 16.22
N VAL A 268 -16.17 -10.86 16.47
CA VAL A 268 -16.45 -9.49 16.03
C VAL A 268 -16.49 -9.40 14.50
N ALA A 269 -15.59 -10.07 13.82
CA ALA A 269 -15.48 -10.04 12.36
C ALA A 269 -16.75 -10.56 11.65
N VAL A 270 -17.46 -11.51 12.26
CA VAL A 270 -18.75 -11.97 11.75
C VAL A 270 -19.78 -10.83 11.76
N GLU A 271 -19.83 -10.05 12.86
CA GLU A 271 -20.82 -8.97 13.06
C GLU A 271 -20.54 -7.73 12.20
N VAL A 272 -19.25 -7.44 11.95
CA VAL A 272 -18.84 -6.25 11.19
C VAL A 272 -18.53 -6.54 9.72
N LYS A 273 -18.82 -7.76 9.25
CA LYS A 273 -18.55 -8.19 7.87
C LYS A 273 -19.19 -7.25 6.85
N GLY A 274 -18.38 -6.77 5.92
CA GLY A 274 -18.78 -5.82 4.87
C GLY A 274 -18.75 -4.35 5.28
N LYS A 275 -18.47 -4.03 6.56
CA LYS A 275 -18.34 -2.67 7.07
C LYS A 275 -16.87 -2.31 7.29
N LEU A 276 -16.11 -3.21 7.90
CA LEU A 276 -14.71 -3.07 8.26
C LEU A 276 -13.92 -4.30 7.82
N GLN A 277 -12.68 -4.09 7.43
CA GLN A 277 -11.70 -5.16 7.27
C GLN A 277 -11.10 -5.46 8.65
N VAL A 278 -11.24 -6.70 9.14
CA VAL A 278 -10.71 -7.07 10.45
C VAL A 278 -9.32 -7.68 10.29
N VAL A 279 -8.37 -7.16 11.03
CA VAL A 279 -6.95 -7.55 10.95
C VAL A 279 -6.40 -7.82 12.34
N ALA A 280 -5.57 -8.86 12.47
CA ALA A 280 -4.77 -9.09 13.67
C ALA A 280 -3.27 -9.12 13.28
N THR A 281 -2.46 -8.30 13.94
CA THR A 281 -1.04 -8.11 13.58
C THR A 281 -0.14 -8.07 14.80
N ASP A 282 1.16 -8.34 14.59
CA ASP A 282 2.25 -8.05 15.54
C ASP A 282 2.85 -6.68 15.19
N ILE A 283 3.92 -6.26 15.88
CA ILE A 283 4.64 -5.02 15.62
C ILE A 283 6.16 -5.23 15.43
N LYS A 284 6.62 -6.49 15.31
CA LYS A 284 8.03 -6.83 15.44
C LYS A 284 8.87 -6.50 14.21
N GLU A 285 8.41 -6.86 13.01
CA GLU A 285 9.23 -6.76 11.81
C GLU A 285 8.41 -6.56 10.53
N GLY A 286 9.10 -6.20 9.44
CA GLY A 286 8.51 -6.14 8.10
C GLY A 286 7.42 -5.09 7.92
N PHE A 287 6.31 -5.46 7.31
CA PHE A 287 5.14 -4.60 7.10
C PHE A 287 4.43 -4.29 8.41
N GLU A 288 4.40 -5.23 9.35
CA GLU A 288 3.78 -5.09 10.67
C GLU A 288 4.44 -3.97 11.47
N ALA A 289 5.79 -3.93 11.52
CA ALA A 289 6.53 -2.87 12.21
C ALA A 289 6.31 -1.50 11.58
N ARG A 290 6.29 -1.42 10.25
CA ARG A 290 6.01 -0.15 9.53
C ARG A 290 4.60 0.37 9.81
N LEU A 291 3.61 -0.52 9.88
CA LEU A 291 2.25 -0.13 10.24
C LEU A 291 2.19 0.41 11.66
N ALA A 292 2.83 -0.27 12.62
CA ALA A 292 2.87 0.15 14.00
C ALA A 292 3.52 1.54 14.16
N GLU A 293 4.65 1.77 13.52
CA GLU A 293 5.35 3.06 13.47
C GLU A 293 4.45 4.16 12.87
N PHE A 294 3.85 3.88 11.72
CA PHE A 294 2.97 4.82 11.02
C PHE A 294 1.74 5.21 11.86
N ILE A 295 1.17 4.26 12.61
CA ILE A 295 0.02 4.51 13.48
C ILE A 295 0.45 5.05 14.86
N GLY A 296 1.74 4.95 15.20
CA GLY A 296 2.29 5.40 16.48
C GLY A 296 2.03 4.42 17.63
N ILE A 297 2.14 3.10 17.36
CA ILE A 297 1.98 2.04 18.37
C ILE A 297 3.35 1.58 18.83
N LYS A 298 3.50 1.48 20.15
CA LYS A 298 4.70 0.97 20.81
C LYS A 298 4.39 -0.35 21.52
N LYS A 299 5.45 -1.05 21.94
CA LYS A 299 5.32 -2.35 22.61
C LYS A 299 4.51 -2.27 23.92
N GLU A 300 4.63 -1.17 24.64
CA GLU A 300 3.88 -0.90 25.86
C GLU A 300 2.38 -0.69 25.66
N ASP A 301 1.95 -0.39 24.44
CA ASP A 301 0.54 -0.19 24.09
C ASP A 301 -0.19 -1.51 23.81
N LEU A 302 0.53 -2.64 23.73
CA LEU A 302 -0.04 -3.93 23.40
C LEU A 302 -0.69 -4.62 24.60
N PRO A 303 -1.81 -5.32 24.42
CA PRO A 303 -2.63 -5.39 23.21
C PRO A 303 -3.53 -4.16 23.06
N THR A 304 -3.78 -3.73 21.80
CA THR A 304 -4.68 -2.61 21.52
C THR A 304 -5.49 -2.83 20.24
N VAL A 305 -6.70 -2.28 20.20
CA VAL A 305 -7.58 -2.29 19.03
C VAL A 305 -7.73 -0.87 18.50
N ARG A 306 -7.56 -0.71 17.19
CA ARG A 306 -7.71 0.59 16.52
C ARG A 306 -8.55 0.47 15.26
N ILE A 307 -9.25 1.55 14.91
CA ILE A 307 -9.85 1.71 13.58
C ILE A 307 -8.99 2.68 12.79
N SER A 308 -8.62 2.27 11.56
CA SER A 308 -8.02 3.12 10.54
C SER A 308 -9.06 3.40 9.47
N ASP A 309 -9.53 4.63 9.37
CA ASP A 309 -10.54 5.06 8.39
C ASP A 309 -9.87 5.87 7.28
N THR A 310 -9.80 5.29 6.10
CA THR A 310 -9.09 5.83 4.94
C THR A 310 -10.01 6.39 3.86
N ARG A 311 -11.33 6.46 4.11
CA ARG A 311 -12.35 6.86 3.12
C ARG A 311 -12.29 8.33 2.74
N SER A 312 -11.74 9.17 3.60
CA SER A 312 -11.51 10.59 3.33
C SER A 312 -10.06 10.96 3.67
N ASP A 313 -9.87 11.67 4.79
CA ASP A 313 -8.55 11.85 5.38
C ASP A 313 -8.29 10.67 6.31
N MET A 314 -7.05 10.16 6.33
CA MET A 314 -6.71 9.03 7.19
C MET A 314 -6.92 9.37 8.66
N LYS A 315 -8.02 8.88 9.24
CA LYS A 315 -8.36 9.04 10.65
C LYS A 315 -8.10 7.74 11.40
N LYS A 316 -7.50 7.86 12.56
CA LYS A 316 -7.20 6.75 13.47
C LYS A 316 -8.03 6.91 14.74
N TYR A 317 -8.59 5.83 15.24
CA TYR A 317 -9.38 5.82 16.47
C TYR A 317 -8.86 4.73 17.38
N ASN A 318 -8.66 5.06 18.66
CA ASN A 318 -8.20 4.11 19.67
C ASN A 318 -9.37 3.62 20.50
N MET A 319 -9.41 2.30 20.71
CA MET A 319 -10.30 1.72 21.70
C MET A 319 -9.71 1.89 23.08
N GLU A 320 -10.54 2.28 24.03
CA GLU A 320 -10.19 2.35 25.46
C GLU A 320 -10.83 1.17 26.22
N GLY A 321 -10.15 0.72 27.26
CA GLY A 321 -10.64 -0.35 28.13
C GLY A 321 -10.27 -1.76 27.68
N GLU A 322 -10.91 -2.76 28.28
CA GLU A 322 -10.63 -4.18 28.05
C GLU A 322 -11.14 -4.65 26.68
N ILE A 323 -10.34 -5.48 26.00
CA ILE A 323 -10.71 -6.08 24.71
C ILE A 323 -11.64 -7.26 24.96
N THR A 324 -12.94 -6.99 24.87
CA THR A 324 -14.02 -7.99 24.88
C THR A 324 -14.85 -7.83 23.62
N LYS A 325 -15.56 -8.88 23.19
CA LYS A 325 -16.47 -8.79 22.02
C LYS A 325 -17.39 -7.57 22.12
N GLN A 326 -18.05 -7.39 23.27
CA GLN A 326 -19.01 -6.29 23.45
C GLN A 326 -18.35 -4.93 23.35
N ASN A 327 -17.21 -4.72 24.03
CA ASN A 327 -16.51 -3.44 24.01
C ASN A 327 -16.00 -3.08 22.61
N VAL A 328 -15.52 -4.08 21.83
CA VAL A 328 -15.09 -3.85 20.44
C VAL A 328 -16.29 -3.51 19.56
N LEU A 329 -17.43 -4.18 19.70
CA LEU A 329 -18.65 -3.85 18.96
C LEU A 329 -19.19 -2.47 19.32
N ASP A 330 -19.18 -2.08 20.60
CA ASP A 330 -19.56 -0.74 21.06
C ASP A 330 -18.62 0.35 20.51
N PHE A 331 -17.33 0.04 20.41
CA PHE A 331 -16.33 0.92 19.80
C PHE A 331 -16.62 1.12 18.30
N VAL A 332 -16.89 0.04 17.56
CA VAL A 332 -17.27 0.11 16.14
C VAL A 332 -18.56 0.91 15.96
N LYS A 333 -19.56 0.69 16.82
CA LYS A 333 -20.83 1.44 16.78
C LYS A 333 -20.64 2.93 17.00
N LYS A 334 -19.82 3.32 17.99
CA LYS A 334 -19.48 4.74 18.24
C LYS A 334 -18.75 5.37 17.04
N TRP A 335 -17.89 4.60 16.36
CA TRP A 335 -17.23 5.04 15.13
C TRP A 335 -18.24 5.26 14.00
N GLU A 336 -19.15 4.30 13.74
CA GLU A 336 -20.21 4.42 12.72
C GLU A 336 -21.10 5.64 12.96
N GLU A 337 -21.39 5.95 14.23
CA GLU A 337 -22.21 7.09 14.64
C GLU A 337 -21.44 8.43 14.65
N GLY A 338 -20.14 8.43 14.31
CA GLY A 338 -19.30 9.63 14.31
C GLY A 338 -19.03 10.22 15.72
N LYS A 339 -19.20 9.42 16.78
CA LYS A 339 -19.06 9.86 18.18
C LYS A 339 -17.65 9.76 18.72
N LEU A 340 -16.70 9.21 17.94
CA LEU A 340 -15.31 9.10 18.32
C LEU A 340 -14.50 10.30 17.84
N LYS A 341 -13.58 10.77 18.68
CA LYS A 341 -12.56 11.73 18.27
C LYS A 341 -11.37 10.99 17.67
N PRO A 342 -10.82 11.46 16.54
CA PRO A 342 -9.61 10.87 15.96
C PRO A 342 -8.45 10.91 16.96
N HIS A 343 -7.68 9.84 16.99
CA HIS A 343 -6.42 9.81 17.72
C HIS A 343 -5.32 10.45 16.88
N LEU A 344 -4.68 11.46 17.43
CA LEU A 344 -3.56 12.14 16.81
C LEU A 344 -2.25 11.70 17.48
N LYS A 345 -1.24 11.38 16.66
CA LYS A 345 0.11 11.07 17.17
C LYS A 345 0.66 12.29 17.87
N SER A 346 1.21 12.12 19.05
CA SER A 346 1.88 13.19 19.77
C SER A 346 2.98 12.68 20.70
N GLN A 347 4.07 13.42 20.75
CA GLN A 347 5.06 13.28 21.78
C GLN A 347 4.49 13.73 23.14
N GLU A 348 5.15 13.33 24.22
CA GLU A 348 4.85 13.84 25.56
C GLU A 348 5.26 15.32 25.70
N ILE A 349 4.47 16.07 26.46
CA ILE A 349 4.77 17.48 26.71
C ILE A 349 6.11 17.57 27.47
N PRO A 350 7.10 18.31 26.90
CA PRO A 350 8.40 18.47 27.57
C PRO A 350 8.25 19.02 28.97
N LYS A 351 8.93 18.41 29.93
CA LYS A 351 8.93 18.90 31.31
C LYS A 351 9.52 20.32 31.47
N GLU A 352 10.47 20.64 30.60
CA GLU A 352 11.13 21.93 30.52
C GLU A 352 11.34 22.33 29.07
N GLN A 353 11.13 23.61 28.78
CA GLN A 353 11.46 24.18 27.47
C GLN A 353 12.96 24.51 27.42
N LYS A 354 13.64 23.99 26.37
CA LYS A 354 15.08 24.21 26.17
C LYS A 354 15.27 25.20 25.01
N GLY A 355 15.89 26.35 25.31
CA GLY A 355 16.13 27.39 24.31
C GLY A 355 15.01 28.44 24.22
N ASP A 356 15.13 29.34 23.25
CA ASP A 356 14.18 30.44 23.05
C ASP A 356 13.04 30.03 22.10
N VAL A 357 13.20 28.97 21.29
CA VAL A 357 12.13 28.36 20.47
C VAL A 357 11.33 27.39 21.32
N TYR A 358 10.03 27.57 21.37
CA TYR A 358 9.13 26.69 22.11
C TYR A 358 8.96 25.35 21.41
N THR A 359 9.34 24.24 22.06
CA THR A 359 9.09 22.90 21.57
C THR A 359 7.62 22.54 21.73
N LEU A 360 6.87 22.62 20.64
CA LEU A 360 5.44 22.36 20.62
C LEU A 360 5.19 20.90 20.22
N VAL A 361 4.28 20.24 20.94
CA VAL A 361 3.83 18.86 20.65
C VAL A 361 2.33 18.83 20.42
N GLY A 362 1.82 17.79 19.75
CA GLY A 362 0.41 17.68 19.39
C GLY A 362 -0.53 17.87 20.57
N LYS A 363 -0.26 17.21 21.73
CA LYS A 363 -1.04 17.33 22.97
C LYS A 363 -1.13 18.75 23.53
N ALA A 364 -0.14 19.60 23.26
CA ALA A 364 -0.10 20.98 23.74
C ALA A 364 -0.66 21.99 22.72
N PHE A 365 -0.98 21.56 21.52
CA PHE A 365 -1.39 22.46 20.42
C PHE A 365 -2.65 23.26 20.74
N GLU A 366 -3.65 22.62 21.29
CA GLU A 366 -4.91 23.28 21.68
C GLU A 366 -4.66 24.40 22.70
N GLU A 367 -3.88 24.11 23.74
CA GLU A 367 -3.58 25.06 24.78
C GLU A 367 -2.69 26.20 24.30
N VAL A 368 -1.57 25.90 23.63
CA VAL A 368 -0.55 26.87 23.27
C VAL A 368 -0.96 27.70 22.05
N VAL A 369 -1.68 27.10 21.10
CA VAL A 369 -1.99 27.75 19.82
C VAL A 369 -3.44 28.20 19.76
N LYS A 370 -4.41 27.32 20.03
CA LYS A 370 -5.84 27.57 19.77
C LYS A 370 -6.53 28.41 20.83
N THR A 371 -6.33 28.07 22.09
CA THR A 371 -7.00 28.74 23.21
C THR A 371 -6.17 29.90 23.85
N SER A 372 -4.90 29.99 23.42
CA SER A 372 -3.98 31.02 23.90
C SER A 372 -4.38 32.41 23.40
N ASP A 373 -4.21 33.42 24.28
CA ASP A 373 -4.36 34.85 24.00
C ASP A 373 -3.11 35.47 23.32
N LYS A 374 -2.13 34.63 22.95
CA LYS A 374 -0.85 35.03 22.35
C LYS A 374 -0.90 34.88 20.82
N ASP A 375 -0.08 35.67 20.15
CA ASP A 375 0.29 35.44 18.75
C ASP A 375 1.26 34.26 18.71
N VAL A 376 1.06 33.29 17.81
CA VAL A 376 1.88 32.07 17.76
C VAL A 376 2.36 31.79 16.35
N LEU A 377 3.68 31.75 16.15
CA LEU A 377 4.32 31.32 14.92
C LEU A 377 4.86 29.89 15.09
N VAL A 378 4.42 28.96 14.28
CA VAL A 378 4.83 27.55 14.35
C VAL A 378 5.56 27.12 13.08
N LYS A 379 6.78 26.62 13.23
CA LYS A 379 7.53 25.91 12.20
C LYS A 379 7.28 24.40 12.33
N PHE A 380 6.59 23.82 11.36
CA PHE A 380 6.46 22.36 11.23
C PHE A 380 7.65 21.84 10.44
N TYR A 381 8.38 20.89 11.02
CA TYR A 381 9.62 20.38 10.43
C TYR A 381 9.72 18.86 10.48
N ALA A 382 10.67 18.31 9.72
CA ALA A 382 11.12 16.92 9.84
C ALA A 382 12.63 16.91 10.16
N PRO A 383 13.13 16.06 11.09
CA PRO A 383 14.54 16.02 11.50
C PRO A 383 15.53 15.70 10.38
N TRP A 384 15.10 14.96 9.38
CA TRP A 384 15.89 14.59 8.19
C TRP A 384 15.88 15.64 7.09
N CYS A 385 15.05 16.67 7.16
CA CYS A 385 14.88 17.69 6.11
C CYS A 385 16.04 18.68 6.09
N GLY A 386 16.79 18.75 4.99
CA GLY A 386 17.92 19.68 4.81
C GLY A 386 17.53 21.16 4.91
N HIS A 387 16.40 21.56 4.29
CA HIS A 387 15.89 22.94 4.38
C HIS A 387 15.49 23.33 5.80
N CYS A 388 14.98 22.38 6.59
CA CYS A 388 14.65 22.61 8.00
C CYS A 388 15.91 22.86 8.83
N LYS A 389 16.96 22.08 8.57
CA LYS A 389 18.27 22.23 9.24
C LYS A 389 18.91 23.61 8.94
N SER A 390 18.82 24.05 7.69
CA SER A 390 19.33 25.38 7.31
C SER A 390 18.52 26.54 7.92
N LEU A 391 17.21 26.35 8.13
CA LEU A 391 16.34 27.34 8.77
C LEU A 391 16.51 27.40 10.30
N ALA A 392 16.91 26.32 10.96
CA ALA A 392 16.95 26.23 12.42
C ALA A 392 17.75 27.39 13.08
N PRO A 393 19.00 27.74 12.70
CA PRO A 393 19.73 28.84 13.30
C PRO A 393 19.07 30.20 13.12
N ILE A 394 18.42 30.44 11.98
CA ILE A 394 17.68 31.68 11.70
C ILE A 394 16.45 31.78 12.60
N TYR A 395 15.77 30.65 12.82
CA TYR A 395 14.57 30.57 13.63
C TYR A 395 14.88 30.73 15.13
N GLU A 396 16.03 30.20 15.60
CA GLU A 396 16.55 30.42 16.93
C GLU A 396 16.92 31.91 17.16
N GLU A 397 17.58 32.54 16.19
CA GLU A 397 17.89 33.97 16.26
C GLU A 397 16.63 34.83 16.32
N LEU A 398 15.60 34.49 15.53
CA LEU A 398 14.29 35.14 15.58
C LEU A 398 13.67 35.04 16.96
N ALA A 399 13.63 33.83 17.54
CA ALA A 399 13.05 33.61 18.86
C ALA A 399 13.79 34.38 19.94
N LYS A 400 15.13 34.35 19.89
CA LYS A 400 15.98 35.10 20.81
C LYS A 400 15.73 36.62 20.70
N LYS A 401 15.63 37.15 19.50
CA LYS A 401 15.42 38.60 19.22
C LYS A 401 14.04 39.07 19.71
N LEU A 402 13.04 38.17 19.75
CA LEU A 402 11.65 38.53 20.09
C LEU A 402 11.18 38.00 21.45
N LYS A 403 12.02 37.34 22.23
CA LYS A 403 11.63 36.67 23.48
C LYS A 403 11.04 37.59 24.56
N HIS A 404 11.34 38.89 24.52
CA HIS A 404 10.79 39.89 25.44
C HIS A 404 9.32 40.24 25.15
N ASN A 405 8.77 39.80 23.98
CA ASN A 405 7.37 39.97 23.65
C ASN A 405 6.53 38.85 24.30
N GLU A 406 6.07 39.08 25.54
CA GLU A 406 5.34 38.07 26.34
C GLU A 406 4.08 37.52 25.67
N LYS A 407 3.49 38.28 24.75
CA LYS A 407 2.30 37.92 23.95
C LYS A 407 2.62 37.31 22.61
N LEU A 408 3.88 36.90 22.38
CA LEU A 408 4.31 36.20 21.17
C LEU A 408 4.98 34.87 21.55
N VAL A 409 4.66 33.81 20.82
CA VAL A 409 5.33 32.51 20.92
C VAL A 409 5.93 32.16 19.57
N ILE A 410 7.24 31.92 19.54
CA ILE A 410 7.94 31.33 18.41
C ILE A 410 8.15 29.86 18.73
N ALA A 411 7.46 28.98 18.00
CA ALA A 411 7.41 27.55 18.28
C ALA A 411 7.85 26.69 17.10
N GLU A 412 8.30 25.48 17.39
CA GLU A 412 8.56 24.45 16.39
C GLU A 412 7.91 23.14 16.78
N MET A 413 7.47 22.36 15.78
CA MET A 413 6.87 21.05 15.96
C MET A 413 7.49 20.05 15.00
N ASP A 414 8.01 18.96 15.54
CA ASP A 414 8.38 17.80 14.72
C ASP A 414 7.10 17.13 14.22
N ALA A 415 6.76 17.36 12.95
CA ALA A 415 5.54 16.83 12.34
C ALA A 415 5.67 15.38 11.91
N THR A 416 6.81 14.73 12.13
CA THR A 416 6.96 13.27 11.98
C THR A 416 6.49 12.51 13.22
N GLU A 417 6.49 13.19 14.38
CA GLU A 417 6.11 12.63 15.67
C GLU A 417 4.85 13.28 16.28
N ASN A 418 4.32 14.32 15.63
CA ASN A 418 3.16 15.06 16.10
C ASN A 418 2.19 15.36 14.96
N GLU A 419 0.92 15.07 15.18
CA GLU A 419 -0.20 15.35 14.24
C GLU A 419 -1.11 16.43 14.84
N VAL A 420 -1.66 17.26 13.96
CA VAL A 420 -2.67 18.27 14.30
C VAL A 420 -3.76 18.22 13.24
N GLU A 421 -5.01 17.97 13.64
CA GLU A 421 -6.14 17.72 12.71
C GLU A 421 -6.36 18.85 11.71
N GLU A 422 -6.17 20.11 12.14
CA GLU A 422 -6.47 21.29 11.32
C GLU A 422 -5.29 21.81 10.47
N VAL A 423 -4.13 21.13 10.55
CA VAL A 423 -2.91 21.58 9.85
C VAL A 423 -2.51 20.60 8.78
N GLN A 424 -2.79 20.97 7.52
CA GLN A 424 -2.29 20.21 6.39
C GLN A 424 -0.85 20.63 6.09
N ILE A 425 0.07 19.66 6.05
CA ILE A 425 1.48 19.84 5.75
C ILE A 425 1.79 19.13 4.44
N GLN A 426 2.03 19.90 3.39
CA GLN A 426 2.37 19.37 2.06
C GLN A 426 3.88 19.20 1.84
N GLY A 427 4.69 19.78 2.71
CA GLY A 427 6.15 19.73 2.62
C GLY A 427 6.84 20.37 3.82
N PHE A 428 8.16 20.22 3.90
CA PHE A 428 8.96 20.75 5.01
C PHE A 428 10.02 21.75 4.54
N PRO A 429 10.23 22.83 5.34
CA PRO A 429 9.42 23.29 6.46
C PRO A 429 8.12 23.98 5.99
N THR A 430 7.01 23.76 6.72
CA THR A 430 5.79 24.59 6.63
C THR A 430 5.75 25.51 7.83
N ILE A 431 5.44 26.80 7.62
CA ILE A 431 5.43 27.80 8.68
C ILE A 431 4.08 28.50 8.69
N LYS A 432 3.38 28.41 9.83
CA LYS A 432 2.04 29.01 9.99
C LYS A 432 1.98 29.90 11.21
N PHE A 433 1.19 30.96 11.09
CA PHE A 433 1.01 31.96 12.14
C PHE A 433 -0.45 32.05 12.57
N TRP A 434 -0.70 32.00 13.85
CA TRP A 434 -2.00 32.15 14.48
C TRP A 434 -2.07 33.47 15.26
N PRO A 435 -2.68 34.54 14.70
CA PRO A 435 -2.88 35.79 15.42
C PRO A 435 -3.76 35.60 16.67
N ALA A 436 -3.46 36.31 17.73
CA ALA A 436 -4.32 36.34 18.92
C ALA A 436 -5.75 36.78 18.54
N GLY A 437 -6.75 36.05 19.05
CA GLY A 437 -8.17 36.32 18.77
C GLY A 437 -8.66 35.96 17.35
N LYS A 438 -7.81 35.36 16.49
CA LYS A 438 -8.16 34.88 15.13
C LYS A 438 -7.58 33.49 14.86
N LYS A 439 -7.79 32.55 15.78
CA LYS A 439 -7.13 31.23 15.78
C LYS A 439 -7.66 30.25 14.75
N ASP A 440 -8.83 30.49 14.15
CA ASP A 440 -9.47 29.56 13.20
C ASP A 440 -8.87 29.64 11.79
N LYS A 441 -8.12 30.71 11.49
CA LYS A 441 -7.54 30.94 10.16
C LYS A 441 -6.05 31.27 10.28
N PRO A 442 -5.18 30.27 10.32
CA PRO A 442 -3.75 30.51 10.32
C PRO A 442 -3.32 31.15 9.00
N ILE A 443 -2.31 32.02 9.09
CA ILE A 443 -1.67 32.66 7.94
C ILE A 443 -0.39 31.90 7.64
N GLU A 444 -0.22 31.45 6.41
CA GLU A 444 1.01 30.76 6.00
C GLU A 444 2.09 31.78 5.69
N PHE A 445 3.31 31.50 6.13
CA PHE A 445 4.49 32.29 5.80
C PHE A 445 5.17 31.69 4.58
N ASP A 446 5.17 32.40 3.47
CA ASP A 446 5.80 32.05 2.19
C ASP A 446 6.95 32.98 1.77
N GLY A 447 7.37 33.87 2.70
CA GLY A 447 8.43 34.84 2.47
C GLY A 447 9.85 34.27 2.51
N GLU A 448 10.84 35.16 2.34
CA GLU A 448 12.24 34.79 2.47
C GLU A 448 12.58 34.30 3.89
N ARG A 449 13.40 33.27 3.99
CA ARG A 449 13.76 32.63 5.26
C ARG A 449 14.91 33.39 5.96
N THR A 450 14.65 34.68 6.27
CA THR A 450 15.57 35.56 6.99
C THR A 450 14.87 36.11 8.24
N VAL A 451 15.65 36.47 9.27
CA VAL A 451 15.13 37.05 10.50
C VAL A 451 14.30 38.31 10.22
N ASP A 452 14.78 39.18 9.32
CA ASP A 452 14.11 40.44 8.99
C ASP A 452 12.79 40.24 8.27
N ALA A 453 12.69 39.23 7.37
CA ALA A 453 11.45 38.86 6.73
C ALA A 453 10.41 38.32 7.71
N PHE A 454 10.83 37.48 8.66
CA PHE A 454 9.95 37.02 9.75
C PHE A 454 9.46 38.16 10.63
N VAL A 455 10.35 39.06 11.01
CA VAL A 455 9.99 40.27 11.80
C VAL A 455 9.00 41.17 11.05
N ALA A 456 9.23 41.41 9.77
CA ALA A 456 8.32 42.19 8.95
C ALA A 456 6.93 41.53 8.86
N PHE A 457 6.88 40.23 8.62
CA PHE A 457 5.65 39.46 8.58
C PHE A 457 4.90 39.50 9.94
N LEU A 458 5.59 39.30 11.04
CA LEU A 458 4.99 39.36 12.37
C LEU A 458 4.46 40.75 12.69
N LYS A 459 5.19 41.83 12.36
CA LYS A 459 4.73 43.20 12.51
C LYS A 459 3.45 43.52 11.70
N GLN A 460 3.31 42.89 10.54
CA GLN A 460 2.16 43.07 9.67
C GLN A 460 0.91 42.29 10.17
N HIS A 461 1.09 41.10 10.72
CA HIS A 461 -0.01 40.17 10.94
C HIS A 461 -0.35 39.93 12.43
N ALA A 462 0.58 40.24 13.36
CA ALA A 462 0.32 40.04 14.78
C ALA A 462 -0.78 40.99 15.30
N THR A 463 -1.57 40.46 16.24
CA THR A 463 -2.58 41.25 16.94
C THR A 463 -1.91 42.12 18.02
N ASN A 464 -0.90 41.58 18.66
CA ASN A 464 -0.12 42.32 19.67
C ASN A 464 1.05 43.04 19.00
N LYS A 465 1.39 44.22 19.52
CA LYS A 465 2.52 44.99 19.00
C LYS A 465 3.83 44.25 19.18
N ILE A 466 4.59 44.11 18.11
CA ILE A 466 5.92 43.47 18.10
C ILE A 466 6.97 44.56 18.32
N GLU A 467 7.69 44.45 19.41
CA GLU A 467 8.80 45.33 19.74
C GLU A 467 10.13 44.64 19.45
N LEU A 468 11.15 45.42 19.09
CA LEU A 468 12.52 44.96 18.92
C LEU A 468 13.35 45.51 20.08
N GLU A 469 14.25 44.71 20.65
CA GLU A 469 15.23 45.26 21.58
C GLU A 469 16.09 46.30 20.84
N GLU A 470 16.08 47.55 21.31
CA GLU A 470 17.03 48.56 20.87
C GLU A 470 18.43 48.11 21.32
N LYS A 471 19.35 47.92 20.36
CA LYS A 471 20.78 47.81 20.69
C LYS A 471 21.18 49.07 21.42
N LYS A 472 21.48 49.04 22.72
CA LYS A 472 22.26 50.05 23.40
C LYS A 472 23.62 50.06 22.67
N GLU A 473 23.83 51.05 21.81
CA GLU A 473 25.18 51.39 21.33
C GLU A 473 26.00 51.71 22.61
N GLU A 474 27.02 50.92 22.91
CA GLU A 474 28.06 51.32 23.86
C GLU A 474 28.77 52.53 23.26
N ALA A 475 28.43 53.72 23.81
CA ALA A 475 29.15 54.94 23.57
C ALA A 475 30.58 54.73 24.04
N GLY A 476 31.46 54.42 23.12
CA GLY A 476 32.91 54.34 23.34
C GLY A 476 33.43 55.68 23.85
N GLU A 477 33.83 55.76 25.11
CA GLU A 477 34.61 56.80 25.68
C GLU A 477 35.86 57.05 24.84
N LYS A 478 35.88 58.13 24.05
CA LYS A 478 37.11 58.68 23.54
C LYS A 478 37.92 59.19 24.71
N LYS A 479 38.95 58.45 25.12
CA LYS A 479 40.02 59.06 25.91
C LYS A 479 40.85 59.96 24.98
N GLU A 480 40.64 61.26 25.14
CA GLU A 480 41.64 62.26 24.77
C GLU A 480 42.89 62.02 25.61
N THR A 481 43.96 61.71 24.99
CA THR A 481 45.31 61.87 25.53
C THR A 481 45.94 63.04 24.87
N ASP A 482 45.91 64.16 25.55
CA ASP A 482 46.84 65.26 25.38
C ASP A 482 48.23 64.87 25.87
N LEU A 483 49.25 65.27 25.08
CA LEU A 483 50.71 65.46 25.24
C LEU A 483 51.58 64.36 24.65
#